data_196184cd06a356c2b4ff66ebfb85443f
#
_entry.id   196184cd06a356c2b4ff66ebfb85443f
#
_cell.length_a   1.000
_cell.length_b   1.000
_cell.length_c   1.000
_cell.angle_alpha   90.00
_cell.angle_beta   90.00
_cell.angle_gamma   90.00
#
_symmetry.space_group_name_H-M   'P 1'
#
loop_
_entity.id
_entity.type
_entity.pdbx_description
1 polymer ?
#
loop_
_entity_poly.entity_id
_entity_poly.type
_entity_poly.pdbx_seq_one_letter_code
_entity_poly.pdbx_strand_id
1 'polypeptide(L)'
;MTNKVRELGVSSIEEMFDLATYAFNGADTPERRERFRTLAENSWNYGFFDEEDRLTSQVMATPFPVNFYGQEYLMAGIGYVASYPEARGQGGINQIMEKILEDCRDRKVSLSYLAPFSYPFYRRYGYEQSFDKISYQLNSRDVPFIKKKSGKIKRMDFEDAKAAIRRIYEQMPENQRAGLKREDWWYTYKFKQKGNYQFALHFDDNEEATGYIVYQLATSSFIIAEWGFLDHDAFCSLVRFVSSHNGAFETFEYSCGYGGNDQNYLLENPFAS
;
A
#
# COMPACT_ATOMS: atom_id res chain seq x y z
N MET A 1 -20.18 -26.24 22.07
CA MET A 1 -20.36 -25.38 20.86
C MET A 1 -19.04 -25.37 20.13
N THR A 2 -18.99 -25.86 18.92
CA THR A 2 -17.79 -25.79 18.08
C THR A 2 -17.44 -24.33 17.86
N ASN A 3 -16.19 -23.96 18.13
CA ASN A 3 -15.74 -22.58 17.89
C ASN A 3 -15.77 -22.33 16.38
N LYS A 4 -16.73 -21.52 15.92
CA LYS A 4 -16.91 -21.24 14.49
C LYS A 4 -15.83 -20.35 13.91
N VAL A 5 -15.03 -19.67 14.75
CA VAL A 5 -13.89 -18.81 14.33
C VAL A 5 -12.59 -19.59 14.54
N ARG A 6 -11.78 -19.66 13.51
CA ARG A 6 -10.46 -20.32 13.54
C ARG A 6 -9.40 -19.47 12.90
N GLU A 7 -8.18 -19.55 13.44
CA GLU A 7 -6.99 -19.08 12.73
C GLU A 7 -6.66 -20.09 11.61
N LEU A 8 -6.39 -19.61 10.41
CA LEU A 8 -6.23 -20.41 9.20
C LEU A 8 -4.75 -20.52 8.83
N GLY A 9 -4.33 -21.73 8.52
CA GLY A 9 -2.98 -22.01 8.03
C GLY A 9 -2.87 -21.98 6.49
N VAL A 10 -1.68 -22.33 6.00
CA VAL A 10 -1.35 -22.35 4.56
C VAL A 10 -2.30 -23.25 3.75
N SER A 11 -2.82 -24.34 4.34
CA SER A 11 -3.76 -25.25 3.68
C SER A 11 -5.09 -24.61 3.30
N SER A 12 -5.46 -23.49 3.94
CA SER A 12 -6.74 -22.80 3.69
C SER A 12 -6.60 -21.66 2.65
N ILE A 13 -5.41 -21.39 2.13
CA ILE A 13 -5.16 -20.23 1.26
C ILE A 13 -5.99 -20.29 -0.02
N GLU A 14 -6.18 -21.45 -0.62
CA GLU A 14 -6.97 -21.59 -1.84
C GLU A 14 -8.46 -21.29 -1.58
N GLU A 15 -9.02 -21.81 -0.51
CA GLU A 15 -10.40 -21.53 -0.10
C GLU A 15 -10.60 -20.03 0.25
N MET A 16 -9.62 -19.43 0.90
CA MET A 16 -9.59 -17.98 1.18
C MET A 16 -9.51 -17.17 -0.12
N PHE A 17 -8.72 -17.61 -1.10
CA PHE A 17 -8.61 -16.94 -2.38
C PHE A 17 -9.94 -16.98 -3.15
N ASP A 18 -10.62 -18.11 -3.16
CA ASP A 18 -11.90 -18.29 -3.82
C ASP A 18 -12.97 -17.36 -3.22
N LEU A 19 -13.06 -17.32 -1.87
CA LEU A 19 -13.94 -16.38 -1.18
C LEU A 19 -13.60 -14.91 -1.51
N ALA A 20 -12.32 -14.54 -1.48
CA ALA A 20 -11.89 -13.19 -1.81
C ALA A 20 -12.17 -12.84 -3.28
N THR A 21 -11.96 -13.78 -4.18
CA THR A 21 -12.21 -13.59 -5.62
C THR A 21 -13.68 -13.35 -5.89
N TYR A 22 -14.56 -14.11 -5.26
CA TYR A 22 -16.01 -13.89 -5.34
C TYR A 22 -16.40 -12.54 -4.72
N ALA A 23 -16.00 -12.28 -3.48
CA ALA A 23 -16.46 -11.10 -2.73
C ALA A 23 -16.00 -9.76 -3.34
N PHE A 24 -14.82 -9.74 -3.97
CA PHE A 24 -14.26 -8.53 -4.60
C PHE A 24 -14.42 -8.51 -6.13
N ASN A 25 -15.19 -9.44 -6.70
CA ASN A 25 -15.40 -9.55 -8.14
C ASN A 25 -14.10 -9.52 -8.93
N GLY A 26 -13.12 -10.27 -8.48
CA GLY A 26 -11.79 -10.27 -9.04
C GLY A 26 -11.57 -11.37 -10.06
N ALA A 27 -10.65 -11.16 -11.01
CA ALA A 27 -10.24 -12.21 -11.93
C ALA A 27 -9.45 -13.31 -11.21
N ASP A 28 -9.64 -14.56 -11.58
CA ASP A 28 -8.81 -15.67 -11.17
C ASP A 28 -7.65 -15.81 -12.17
N THR A 29 -6.48 -15.33 -11.79
CA THR A 29 -5.25 -15.45 -12.59
C THR A 29 -4.09 -15.98 -11.75
N PRO A 30 -3.10 -16.66 -12.37
CA PRO A 30 -1.94 -17.16 -11.66
C PRO A 30 -1.20 -16.08 -10.86
N GLU A 31 -1.05 -14.89 -11.44
CA GLU A 31 -0.36 -13.76 -10.82
C GLU A 31 -1.12 -13.27 -9.58
N ARG A 32 -2.45 -13.24 -9.66
CA ARG A 32 -3.29 -12.82 -8.54
C ARG A 32 -3.32 -13.88 -7.44
N ARG A 33 -3.31 -15.18 -7.78
CA ARG A 33 -3.17 -16.27 -6.82
C ARG A 33 -1.84 -16.18 -6.08
N GLU A 34 -0.75 -16.00 -6.81
CA GLU A 34 0.60 -15.87 -6.24
C GLU A 34 0.69 -14.66 -5.30
N ARG A 35 0.17 -13.52 -5.73
CA ARG A 35 0.15 -12.30 -4.92
C ARG A 35 -0.70 -12.48 -3.65
N PHE A 36 -1.87 -13.12 -3.74
CA PHE A 36 -2.71 -13.42 -2.58
C PHE A 36 -1.99 -14.36 -1.61
N ARG A 37 -1.37 -15.40 -2.14
CA ARG A 37 -0.57 -16.37 -1.35
C ARG A 37 0.54 -15.65 -0.59
N THR A 38 1.31 -14.81 -1.25
CA THR A 38 2.38 -14.04 -0.60
C THR A 38 1.86 -13.22 0.59
N LEU A 39 0.72 -12.56 0.45
CA LEU A 39 0.13 -11.82 1.56
C LEU A 39 -0.40 -12.74 2.67
N ALA A 40 -1.09 -13.82 2.30
CA ALA A 40 -1.67 -14.75 3.26
C ALA A 40 -0.60 -15.47 4.09
N GLU A 41 0.52 -15.85 3.49
CA GLU A 41 1.66 -16.47 4.18
C GLU A 41 2.35 -15.53 5.18
N ASN A 42 2.20 -14.22 4.98
CA ASN A 42 2.73 -13.18 5.87
C ASN A 42 1.65 -12.55 6.76
N SER A 43 0.50 -13.21 6.92
CA SER A 43 -0.62 -12.69 7.69
C SER A 43 -1.12 -13.73 8.70
N TRP A 44 -1.70 -13.24 9.78
CA TRP A 44 -2.59 -14.04 10.62
C TRP A 44 -3.96 -14.06 9.94
N ASN A 45 -4.37 -15.21 9.49
CA ASN A 45 -5.60 -15.39 8.73
C ASN A 45 -6.68 -15.96 9.61
N TYR A 46 -7.89 -15.43 9.50
CA TYR A 46 -9.03 -15.86 10.31
C TYR A 46 -10.22 -16.20 9.43
N GLY A 47 -10.88 -17.29 9.75
CA GLY A 47 -12.08 -17.74 9.07
C GLY A 47 -13.23 -18.03 10.03
N PHE A 48 -14.45 -17.77 9.56
CA PHE A 48 -15.68 -18.21 10.20
C PHE A 48 -16.32 -19.30 9.35
N PHE A 49 -16.71 -20.39 10.01
CA PHE A 49 -17.23 -21.59 9.40
C PHE A 49 -18.71 -21.80 9.72
N ASP A 50 -19.46 -22.30 8.77
CA ASP A 50 -20.87 -22.72 8.97
C ASP A 50 -20.98 -24.09 9.67
N GLU A 51 -22.20 -24.61 9.69
CA GLU A 51 -22.47 -25.92 10.34
C GLU A 51 -21.99 -27.11 9.53
N GLU A 52 -21.77 -26.92 8.22
CA GLU A 52 -21.20 -27.91 7.31
C GLU A 52 -19.66 -27.78 7.18
N ASP A 53 -19.04 -27.01 8.07
CA ASP A 53 -17.59 -26.77 8.11
C ASP A 53 -17.03 -26.07 6.85
N ARG A 54 -17.81 -25.22 6.19
CA ARG A 54 -17.38 -24.42 5.03
C ARG A 54 -16.96 -23.03 5.47
N LEU A 55 -15.89 -22.52 4.91
CA LEU A 55 -15.45 -21.13 5.12
C LEU A 55 -16.47 -20.16 4.53
N THR A 56 -17.08 -19.33 5.35
CA THR A 56 -18.13 -18.38 4.89
C THR A 56 -17.74 -16.92 5.05
N SER A 57 -16.79 -16.63 5.93
CA SER A 57 -16.24 -15.29 6.11
C SER A 57 -14.76 -15.36 6.47
N GLN A 58 -14.01 -14.34 6.09
CA GLN A 58 -12.58 -14.25 6.38
C GLN A 58 -12.12 -12.83 6.66
N VAL A 59 -10.99 -12.72 7.37
CA VAL A 59 -10.21 -11.49 7.56
C VAL A 59 -8.73 -11.87 7.61
N MET A 60 -7.88 -11.06 6.99
CA MET A 60 -6.43 -11.10 7.17
C MET A 60 -6.00 -10.00 8.12
N ALA A 61 -5.12 -10.32 9.05
CA ALA A 61 -4.44 -9.36 9.91
C ALA A 61 -2.92 -9.47 9.66
N THR A 62 -2.39 -8.58 8.82
CA THR A 62 -0.98 -8.63 8.44
C THR A 62 -0.14 -7.87 9.46
N PRO A 63 0.81 -8.54 10.15
CA PRO A 63 1.70 -7.85 11.09
C PRO A 63 2.72 -7.01 10.33
N PHE A 64 2.85 -5.75 10.74
CA PHE A 64 3.88 -4.86 10.25
C PHE A 64 4.56 -4.13 11.40
N PRO A 65 5.90 -4.11 11.45
CA PRO A 65 6.57 -3.12 12.28
C PRO A 65 6.36 -1.71 11.69
N VAL A 66 6.03 -0.76 12.55
CA VAL A 66 5.88 0.65 12.19
C VAL A 66 6.86 1.49 13.01
N ASN A 67 7.37 2.54 12.38
CA ASN A 67 8.28 3.47 13.02
C ASN A 67 7.52 4.71 13.52
N PHE A 68 7.55 4.93 14.81
CA PHE A 68 6.94 6.09 15.47
C PHE A 68 8.04 6.93 16.11
N TYR A 69 8.60 7.89 15.36
CA TYR A 69 9.68 8.78 15.79
C TYR A 69 10.88 8.03 16.41
N GLY A 70 11.31 6.95 15.73
CA GLY A 70 12.43 6.12 16.16
C GLY A 70 12.05 4.97 17.10
N GLN A 71 10.81 4.91 17.58
CA GLN A 71 10.30 3.77 18.34
C GLN A 71 9.54 2.82 17.41
N GLU A 72 9.79 1.52 17.58
CA GLU A 72 9.11 0.49 16.80
C GLU A 72 7.91 -0.07 17.54
N TYR A 73 6.79 -0.14 16.86
CA TYR A 73 5.58 -0.78 17.35
C TYR A 73 5.09 -1.83 16.35
N LEU A 74 4.50 -2.89 16.85
CA LEU A 74 3.83 -3.88 15.99
C LEU A 74 2.40 -3.37 15.68
N MET A 75 2.06 -3.37 14.39
CA MET A 75 0.77 -2.98 13.85
C MET A 75 0.13 -4.15 13.09
N ALA A 76 -1.17 -4.35 13.24
CA ALA A 76 -1.95 -5.28 12.45
C ALA A 76 -2.69 -4.52 11.32
N GLY A 77 -2.31 -4.80 10.08
CA GLY A 77 -3.00 -4.30 8.90
C GLY A 77 -4.20 -5.18 8.57
N ILE A 78 -5.42 -4.72 8.83
CA ILE A 78 -6.64 -5.46 8.55
C ILE A 78 -7.00 -5.34 7.09
N GLY A 79 -7.13 -6.48 6.42
CA GLY A 79 -7.46 -6.55 5.01
C GLY A 79 -8.24 -7.81 4.65
N TYR A 80 -8.67 -7.91 3.41
CA TYR A 80 -9.44 -9.03 2.86
C TYR A 80 -10.65 -9.42 3.72
N VAL A 81 -11.33 -8.41 4.28
CA VAL A 81 -12.58 -8.59 5.04
C VAL A 81 -13.68 -8.96 4.05
N ALA A 82 -14.06 -10.22 4.03
CA ALA A 82 -14.97 -10.78 3.04
C ALA A 82 -15.91 -11.81 3.64
N SER A 83 -17.13 -11.86 3.08
CA SER A 83 -18.13 -12.90 3.38
C SER A 83 -18.89 -13.26 2.11
N TYR A 84 -19.27 -14.52 1.97
CA TYR A 84 -20.27 -14.89 0.99
C TYR A 84 -21.61 -14.18 1.29
N PRO A 85 -22.40 -13.80 0.26
CA PRO A 85 -23.65 -13.08 0.45
C PRO A 85 -24.66 -13.80 1.35
N GLU A 86 -24.76 -15.13 1.21
CA GLU A 86 -25.66 -15.98 1.97
C GLU A 86 -25.29 -16.09 3.46
N ALA A 87 -24.04 -15.79 3.82
CA ALA A 87 -23.57 -15.76 5.19
C ALA A 87 -23.69 -14.39 5.86
N ARG A 88 -24.12 -13.35 5.10
CA ARG A 88 -24.29 -12.00 5.66
C ARG A 88 -25.36 -11.98 6.74
N GLY A 89 -25.11 -11.19 7.78
CA GLY A 89 -26.02 -11.08 8.93
C GLY A 89 -25.87 -12.19 9.99
N GLN A 90 -25.06 -13.22 9.75
CA GLN A 90 -24.81 -14.30 10.72
C GLN A 90 -23.74 -13.93 11.77
N GLY A 91 -23.16 -12.75 11.70
CA GLY A 91 -22.19 -12.25 12.68
C GLY A 91 -20.77 -12.77 12.49
N GLY A 92 -20.45 -13.47 11.38
CA GLY A 92 -19.14 -14.06 11.16
C GLY A 92 -18.00 -13.05 11.24
N ILE A 93 -18.10 -11.92 10.53
CA ILE A 93 -17.05 -10.86 10.59
C ILE A 93 -16.95 -10.27 12.00
N ASN A 94 -18.06 -10.11 12.73
CA ASN A 94 -18.01 -9.59 14.11
C ASN A 94 -17.16 -10.52 15.00
N GLN A 95 -17.45 -11.81 14.97
CA GLN A 95 -16.72 -12.80 15.77
C GLN A 95 -15.24 -12.88 15.37
N ILE A 96 -14.94 -12.79 14.07
CA ILE A 96 -13.54 -12.73 13.60
C ILE A 96 -12.84 -11.47 14.11
N MET A 97 -13.46 -10.30 14.00
CA MET A 97 -12.85 -9.03 14.44
C MET A 97 -12.62 -9.02 15.96
N GLU A 98 -13.55 -9.52 16.76
CA GLU A 98 -13.38 -9.69 18.21
C GLU A 98 -12.19 -10.60 18.51
N LYS A 99 -12.08 -11.76 17.83
CA LYS A 99 -10.96 -12.67 17.98
C LYS A 99 -9.63 -12.06 17.59
N ILE A 100 -9.58 -11.31 16.48
CA ILE A 100 -8.37 -10.59 16.06
C ILE A 100 -7.92 -9.59 17.12
N LEU A 101 -8.85 -8.81 17.70
CA LEU A 101 -8.49 -7.81 18.71
C LEU A 101 -8.00 -8.47 20.01
N GLU A 102 -8.57 -9.59 20.41
CA GLU A 102 -8.07 -10.40 21.53
C GLU A 102 -6.65 -10.90 21.26
N ASP A 103 -6.43 -11.52 20.09
CA ASP A 103 -5.11 -12.05 19.71
C ASP A 103 -4.07 -10.94 19.53
N CYS A 104 -4.46 -9.78 19.00
CA CYS A 104 -3.61 -8.60 18.93
C CYS A 104 -3.12 -8.17 20.32
N ARG A 105 -4.02 -8.13 21.31
CA ARG A 105 -3.66 -7.81 22.70
C ARG A 105 -2.65 -8.82 23.25
N ASP A 106 -2.91 -10.11 23.04
CA ASP A 106 -2.08 -11.19 23.56
C ASP A 106 -0.69 -11.22 22.87
N ARG A 107 -0.64 -10.86 21.60
CA ARG A 107 0.60 -10.68 20.80
C ARG A 107 1.28 -9.33 21.00
N LYS A 108 0.76 -8.47 21.90
CA LYS A 108 1.28 -7.12 22.18
C LYS A 108 1.31 -6.22 20.94
N VAL A 109 0.35 -6.39 20.06
CA VAL A 109 0.13 -5.47 18.92
C VAL A 109 -0.42 -4.16 19.46
N SER A 110 0.27 -3.05 19.17
CA SER A 110 -0.05 -1.73 19.72
C SER A 110 -1.00 -0.94 18.83
N LEU A 111 -1.04 -1.23 17.53
CA LEU A 111 -1.77 -0.47 16.54
C LEU A 111 -2.51 -1.42 15.59
N SER A 112 -3.67 -0.97 15.09
CA SER A 112 -4.37 -1.68 14.03
C SER A 112 -4.85 -0.70 12.98
N TYR A 113 -4.49 -0.93 11.71
CA TYR A 113 -4.84 -0.07 10.59
C TYR A 113 -5.68 -0.80 9.57
N LEU A 114 -6.58 -0.07 8.92
CA LEU A 114 -7.33 -0.57 7.78
C LEU A 114 -7.73 0.57 6.84
N ALA A 115 -8.07 0.21 5.60
CA ALA A 115 -8.75 1.10 4.67
C ALA A 115 -10.25 0.78 4.68
N PRO A 116 -11.11 1.67 5.23
CA PRO A 116 -12.51 1.35 5.45
C PRO A 116 -13.33 1.37 4.15
N PHE A 117 -14.17 0.36 3.94
CA PHE A 117 -15.28 0.46 2.99
C PHE A 117 -16.51 1.17 3.63
N SER A 118 -16.57 1.20 4.97
CA SER A 118 -17.66 1.83 5.75
C SER A 118 -17.14 2.27 7.12
N TYR A 119 -17.12 3.57 7.38
CA TYR A 119 -16.75 4.13 8.68
C TYR A 119 -17.65 3.63 9.81
N PRO A 120 -19.01 3.65 9.70
CA PRO A 120 -19.88 3.15 10.77
C PRO A 120 -19.66 1.68 11.10
N PHE A 121 -19.28 0.88 10.09
CA PHE A 121 -18.99 -0.54 10.31
C PHE A 121 -17.77 -0.73 11.21
N TYR A 122 -16.66 -0.06 10.92
CA TYR A 122 -15.41 -0.24 11.66
C TYR A 122 -15.38 0.52 12.99
N ARG A 123 -16.14 1.60 13.13
CA ARG A 123 -16.31 2.30 14.42
C ARG A 123 -16.83 1.40 15.53
N ARG A 124 -17.62 0.38 15.19
CA ARG A 124 -18.11 -0.62 16.19
C ARG A 124 -16.97 -1.38 16.88
N TYR A 125 -15.79 -1.43 16.25
CA TYR A 125 -14.58 -2.07 16.79
C TYR A 125 -13.56 -1.06 17.31
N GLY A 126 -13.90 0.21 17.41
CA GLY A 126 -13.04 1.27 17.93
C GLY A 126 -12.11 1.91 16.90
N TYR A 127 -12.26 1.63 15.60
CA TYR A 127 -11.49 2.30 14.56
C TYR A 127 -12.02 3.69 14.28
N GLU A 128 -11.08 4.64 14.17
CA GLU A 128 -11.40 6.02 13.76
C GLU A 128 -10.47 6.47 12.62
N GLN A 129 -10.92 7.48 11.89
CA GLN A 129 -10.14 8.07 10.81
C GLN A 129 -8.90 8.77 11.40
N SER A 130 -7.73 8.33 11.01
CA SER A 130 -6.44 8.85 11.49
C SER A 130 -5.58 9.44 10.37
N PHE A 131 -5.83 9.04 9.12
CA PHE A 131 -5.02 9.46 7.98
C PHE A 131 -5.94 9.88 6.83
N ASP A 132 -5.60 11.02 6.24
CA ASP A 132 -6.20 11.48 4.99
C ASP A 132 -5.30 11.14 3.80
N LYS A 133 -5.91 11.07 2.64
CA LYS A 133 -5.24 10.87 1.37
C LYS A 133 -5.52 12.03 0.45
N ILE A 134 -4.48 12.61 -0.11
CA ILE A 134 -4.58 13.63 -1.16
C ILE A 134 -4.31 12.96 -2.50
N SER A 135 -5.14 13.24 -3.48
CA SER A 135 -4.92 12.85 -4.86
C SER A 135 -4.71 14.08 -5.72
N TYR A 136 -3.57 14.10 -6.40
CA TYR A 136 -3.24 15.11 -7.41
C TYR A 136 -3.56 14.55 -8.78
N GLN A 137 -4.26 15.34 -9.59
CA GLN A 137 -4.47 15.07 -11.00
C GLN A 137 -4.19 16.37 -11.75
N LEU A 138 -3.13 16.38 -12.53
CA LEU A 138 -2.67 17.55 -13.27
C LEU A 138 -2.78 17.28 -14.77
N ASN A 139 -3.24 18.27 -15.54
CA ASN A 139 -3.03 18.21 -16.98
C ASN A 139 -1.53 18.28 -17.27
N SER A 140 -1.08 17.63 -18.33
CA SER A 140 0.36 17.57 -18.67
C SER A 140 0.99 18.95 -18.84
N ARG A 141 0.24 19.93 -19.38
CA ARG A 141 0.68 21.32 -19.54
C ARG A 141 0.89 22.09 -18.23
N ASP A 142 0.25 21.64 -17.14
CA ASP A 142 0.28 22.31 -15.84
C ASP A 142 1.38 21.72 -14.93
N VAL A 143 2.10 20.70 -15.40
CA VAL A 143 3.25 20.15 -14.67
C VAL A 143 4.40 21.17 -14.73
N PRO A 144 4.97 21.55 -13.58
CA PRO A 144 5.99 22.58 -13.52
C PRO A 144 7.23 22.24 -14.33
N PHE A 145 7.73 23.19 -15.10
CA PHE A 145 9.05 23.07 -15.73
C PHE A 145 10.14 23.40 -14.71
N ILE A 146 10.99 22.43 -14.43
CA ILE A 146 12.13 22.59 -13.52
C ILE A 146 13.43 22.53 -14.31
N LYS A 147 14.33 23.48 -14.08
CA LYS A 147 15.67 23.48 -14.66
C LYS A 147 16.46 22.26 -14.21
N LYS A 148 17.33 21.76 -15.09
CA LYS A 148 18.22 20.65 -14.77
C LYS A 148 19.06 20.99 -13.52
N LYS A 149 19.10 20.06 -12.59
CA LYS A 149 19.95 20.06 -11.41
C LYS A 149 21.13 19.13 -11.61
N SER A 150 21.99 19.02 -10.59
CA SER A 150 23.09 18.06 -10.55
C SER A 150 22.60 16.61 -10.64
N GLY A 151 23.48 15.72 -10.96
CA GLY A 151 23.20 14.29 -11.03
C GLY A 151 22.48 13.84 -12.30
N LYS A 152 21.99 12.63 -12.29
CA LYS A 152 21.33 11.96 -13.44
C LYS A 152 20.22 11.02 -13.01
N ILE A 153 19.23 10.85 -13.89
CA ILE A 153 18.18 9.83 -13.74
C ILE A 153 18.57 8.59 -14.57
N LYS A 154 18.45 7.41 -13.95
CA LYS A 154 18.55 6.11 -14.63
C LYS A 154 17.27 5.32 -14.42
N ARG A 155 16.72 4.77 -15.51
CA ARG A 155 15.66 3.75 -15.41
C ARG A 155 16.32 2.39 -15.19
N MET A 156 15.69 1.57 -14.35
CA MET A 156 16.21 0.27 -13.97
C MET A 156 15.09 -0.73 -13.75
N ASP A 157 15.44 -2.00 -13.71
CA ASP A 157 14.53 -3.06 -13.31
C ASP A 157 14.34 -3.07 -11.79
N PHE A 158 13.25 -3.74 -11.34
CA PHE A 158 12.92 -3.81 -9.91
C PHE A 158 14.06 -4.37 -9.05
N GLU A 159 14.69 -5.44 -9.50
CA GLU A 159 15.74 -6.11 -8.71
C GLU A 159 16.95 -5.19 -8.49
N ASP A 160 17.31 -4.41 -9.50
CA ASP A 160 18.42 -3.45 -9.42
C ASP A 160 18.04 -2.21 -8.59
N ALA A 161 16.78 -1.79 -8.64
CA ALA A 161 16.29 -0.61 -7.94
C ALA A 161 15.98 -0.85 -6.44
N LYS A 162 15.61 -2.07 -6.07
CA LYS A 162 15.03 -2.43 -4.77
C LYS A 162 15.87 -1.97 -3.58
N ALA A 163 17.18 -2.20 -3.62
CA ALA A 163 18.08 -1.86 -2.51
C ALA A 163 18.15 -0.34 -2.27
N ALA A 164 18.24 0.45 -3.35
CA ALA A 164 18.26 1.90 -3.26
C ALA A 164 16.90 2.47 -2.83
N ILE A 165 15.79 1.95 -3.37
CA ILE A 165 14.44 2.32 -2.94
C ILE A 165 14.26 2.08 -1.45
N ARG A 166 14.66 0.93 -0.94
CA ARG A 166 14.60 0.60 0.49
C ARG A 166 15.40 1.59 1.32
N ARG A 167 16.65 1.84 0.98
CA ARG A 167 17.52 2.76 1.71
C ARG A 167 16.96 4.18 1.75
N ILE A 168 16.48 4.70 0.60
CA ILE A 168 15.88 6.03 0.55
C ILE A 168 14.60 6.08 1.37
N TYR A 169 13.71 5.10 1.23
CA TYR A 169 12.46 5.01 1.98
C TYR A 169 12.69 5.05 3.50
N GLU A 170 13.67 4.29 3.98
CA GLU A 170 14.01 4.22 5.41
C GLU A 170 14.60 5.54 5.95
N GLN A 171 15.21 6.36 5.10
CA GLN A 171 15.80 7.64 5.49
C GLN A 171 14.82 8.83 5.37
N MET A 172 13.69 8.67 4.71
CA MET A 172 12.71 9.75 4.55
C MET A 172 12.07 10.12 5.88
N PRO A 173 12.04 11.42 6.27
CA PRO A 173 11.43 11.87 7.53
C PRO A 173 9.95 11.52 7.67
N GLU A 174 9.21 11.49 6.56
CA GLU A 174 7.79 11.16 6.53
C GLU A 174 7.52 9.74 7.05
N ASN A 175 8.43 8.81 6.78
CA ASN A 175 8.31 7.42 7.19
C ASN A 175 8.65 7.18 8.67
N GLN A 176 9.11 8.22 9.38
CA GLN A 176 9.28 8.20 10.84
C GLN A 176 7.98 8.46 11.60
N ARG A 177 6.90 8.85 10.90
CA ARG A 177 5.59 9.22 11.47
C ARG A 177 4.58 8.10 11.24
N ALA A 178 4.75 6.96 11.90
CA ALA A 178 3.93 5.76 11.73
C ALA A 178 4.06 5.07 10.35
N GLY A 179 5.17 5.30 9.65
CA GLY A 179 5.48 4.60 8.40
C GLY A 179 5.85 3.14 8.65
N LEU A 180 5.51 2.28 7.70
CA LEU A 180 5.87 0.86 7.77
C LEU A 180 7.38 0.68 7.68
N LYS A 181 7.96 -0.15 8.53
CA LYS A 181 9.26 -0.74 8.28
C LYS A 181 9.06 -1.92 7.34
N ARG A 182 9.41 -1.72 6.07
CA ARG A 182 9.11 -2.66 5.00
C ARG A 182 10.09 -3.81 4.96
N GLU A 183 9.61 -5.02 5.09
CA GLU A 183 10.39 -6.23 4.85
C GLU A 183 10.47 -6.55 3.35
N ASP A 184 11.38 -7.42 2.96
CA ASP A 184 11.66 -7.75 1.56
C ASP A 184 10.46 -8.30 0.80
N TRP A 185 9.66 -9.15 1.45
CA TRP A 185 8.44 -9.69 0.85
C TRP A 185 7.44 -8.60 0.49
N TRP A 186 7.37 -7.50 1.30
CA TRP A 186 6.46 -6.39 1.06
C TRP A 186 6.83 -5.57 -0.18
N TYR A 187 8.13 -5.36 -0.44
CA TYR A 187 8.59 -4.72 -1.68
C TYR A 187 8.23 -5.57 -2.90
N THR A 188 8.42 -6.88 -2.82
CA THR A 188 8.04 -7.83 -3.87
C THR A 188 6.54 -7.82 -4.10
N TYR A 189 5.75 -7.95 -3.05
CA TYR A 189 4.29 -7.90 -3.09
C TYR A 189 3.77 -6.58 -3.67
N LYS A 190 4.33 -5.45 -3.22
CA LYS A 190 3.87 -4.11 -3.59
C LYS A 190 4.23 -3.74 -5.02
N PHE A 191 5.44 -4.04 -5.45
CA PHE A 191 5.99 -3.52 -6.69
C PHE A 191 6.16 -4.56 -7.79
N LYS A 192 6.61 -5.78 -7.47
CA LYS A 192 6.83 -6.82 -8.48
C LYS A 192 5.54 -7.56 -8.82
N GLN A 193 4.84 -8.07 -7.83
CA GLN A 193 3.63 -8.88 -8.02
C GLN A 193 2.38 -8.06 -8.40
N LYS A 194 2.39 -6.74 -8.21
CA LYS A 194 1.29 -5.88 -8.66
C LYS A 194 1.35 -5.62 -10.18
N GLY A 195 2.54 -5.78 -10.78
CA GLY A 195 2.78 -5.70 -12.22
C GLY A 195 2.81 -4.29 -12.80
N ASN A 196 3.41 -4.17 -13.99
CA ASN A 196 3.45 -2.97 -14.84
C ASN A 196 4.07 -1.71 -14.21
N TYR A 197 4.85 -1.82 -13.14
CA TYR A 197 5.61 -0.70 -12.61
C TYR A 197 6.92 -0.50 -13.34
N GLN A 198 7.25 0.78 -13.56
CA GLN A 198 8.54 1.25 -14.02
C GLN A 198 9.27 1.91 -12.86
N PHE A 199 10.59 1.85 -12.88
CA PHE A 199 11.45 2.39 -11.83
C PHE A 199 12.48 3.33 -12.43
N ALA A 200 12.65 4.50 -11.81
CA ALA A 200 13.73 5.41 -12.14
C ALA A 200 14.33 5.98 -10.85
N LEU A 201 15.66 6.06 -10.82
CA LEU A 201 16.41 6.55 -9.68
C LEU A 201 17.22 7.78 -10.06
N HIS A 202 17.28 8.73 -9.16
CA HIS A 202 18.21 9.84 -9.22
C HIS A 202 19.51 9.46 -8.53
N PHE A 203 20.62 9.67 -9.21
CA PHE A 203 21.98 9.54 -8.69
C PHE A 203 22.64 10.91 -8.65
N ASP A 204 23.26 11.26 -7.54
CA ASP A 204 24.04 12.48 -7.37
C ASP A 204 25.38 12.42 -8.14
N ASP A 205 26.21 13.44 -7.99
CA ASP A 205 27.52 13.52 -8.65
C ASP A 205 28.54 12.52 -8.07
N ASN A 206 28.26 11.93 -6.89
CA ASN A 206 29.04 10.85 -6.29
C ASN A 206 28.56 9.45 -6.68
N GLU A 207 27.63 9.34 -7.64
CA GLU A 207 26.97 8.08 -8.05
C GLU A 207 26.16 7.43 -6.92
N GLU A 208 25.73 8.19 -5.89
CA GLU A 208 24.82 7.69 -4.87
C GLU A 208 23.36 7.94 -5.27
N ALA A 209 22.50 6.93 -5.08
CA ALA A 209 21.08 7.11 -5.33
C ALA A 209 20.44 7.96 -4.21
N THR A 210 19.91 9.12 -4.52
CA THR A 210 19.30 10.04 -3.56
C THR A 210 17.80 10.28 -3.80
N GLY A 211 17.23 9.70 -4.85
CA GLY A 211 15.81 9.75 -5.13
C GLY A 211 15.34 8.59 -5.98
N TYR A 212 14.05 8.27 -5.89
CA TYR A 212 13.41 7.27 -6.74
C TYR A 212 11.97 7.66 -7.09
N ILE A 213 11.50 7.11 -8.19
CA ILE A 213 10.10 7.14 -8.59
C ILE A 213 9.68 5.77 -9.11
N VAL A 214 8.54 5.29 -8.61
CA VAL A 214 7.82 4.10 -9.09
C VAL A 214 6.57 4.59 -9.79
N TYR A 215 6.39 4.24 -11.06
CA TYR A 215 5.32 4.78 -11.86
C TYR A 215 4.73 3.74 -12.83
N GLN A 216 3.56 4.04 -13.35
CA GLN A 216 2.88 3.27 -14.39
C GLN A 216 2.55 4.18 -15.55
N LEU A 217 2.62 3.64 -16.75
CA LEU A 217 2.22 4.30 -17.99
C LEU A 217 0.88 3.69 -18.42
N ALA A 218 -0.21 4.43 -18.22
CA ALA A 218 -1.53 4.08 -18.74
C ALA A 218 -1.74 4.73 -20.11
N THR A 219 -2.87 4.46 -20.77
CA THR A 219 -3.12 4.94 -22.13
C THR A 219 -3.02 6.48 -22.26
N SER A 220 -3.56 7.22 -21.28
CA SER A 220 -3.57 8.68 -21.27
C SER A 220 -2.95 9.30 -20.02
N SER A 221 -2.58 8.49 -19.03
CA SER A 221 -2.11 8.96 -17.73
C SER A 221 -0.71 8.44 -17.38
N PHE A 222 0.13 9.34 -16.86
CA PHE A 222 1.35 8.98 -16.15
C PHE A 222 1.02 8.92 -14.65
N ILE A 223 1.07 7.72 -14.06
CA ILE A 223 0.62 7.50 -12.69
C ILE A 223 1.85 7.29 -11.79
N ILE A 224 2.10 8.21 -10.88
CA ILE A 224 3.13 8.05 -9.85
C ILE A 224 2.54 7.19 -8.73
N ALA A 225 3.06 5.98 -8.60
CA ALA A 225 2.65 5.05 -7.56
C ALA A 225 3.33 5.34 -6.21
N GLU A 226 4.59 5.73 -6.28
CA GLU A 226 5.38 6.14 -5.12
C GLU A 226 6.63 6.89 -5.58
N TRP A 227 7.08 7.86 -4.83
CA TRP A 227 8.41 8.45 -4.97
C TRP A 227 9.01 8.78 -3.60
N GLY A 228 10.32 8.94 -3.58
CA GLY A 228 11.06 9.34 -2.41
C GLY A 228 12.33 10.06 -2.80
N PHE A 229 12.76 11.00 -1.95
CA PHE A 229 13.97 11.79 -2.20
C PHE A 229 14.58 12.26 -0.88
N LEU A 230 15.90 12.33 -0.85
CA LEU A 230 16.65 12.70 0.34
C LEU A 230 17.08 14.17 0.31
N ASP A 231 17.04 14.80 -0.87
CA ASP A 231 17.47 16.19 -1.06
C ASP A 231 16.64 16.89 -2.13
N HIS A 232 16.80 18.22 -2.21
CA HIS A 232 16.08 19.07 -3.15
C HIS A 232 16.46 18.83 -4.61
N ASP A 233 17.71 18.48 -4.91
CA ASP A 233 18.17 18.24 -6.29
C ASP A 233 17.58 16.93 -6.83
N ALA A 234 17.47 15.90 -6.00
CA ALA A 234 16.75 14.66 -6.31
C ALA A 234 15.27 14.96 -6.60
N PHE A 235 14.58 15.71 -5.73
CA PHE A 235 13.20 16.12 -5.94
C PHE A 235 13.02 16.86 -7.29
N CYS A 236 13.81 17.90 -7.53
CA CYS A 236 13.75 18.65 -8.78
C CYS A 236 14.01 17.79 -10.02
N SER A 237 14.96 16.85 -9.92
CA SER A 237 15.29 15.93 -11.00
C SER A 237 14.17 14.95 -11.29
N LEU A 238 13.48 14.45 -10.25
CA LEU A 238 12.31 13.58 -10.40
C LEU A 238 11.12 14.33 -11.01
N VAL A 239 10.82 15.56 -10.56
CA VAL A 239 9.76 16.37 -11.18
C VAL A 239 10.10 16.67 -12.65
N ARG A 240 11.36 17.01 -12.95
CA ARG A 240 11.81 17.18 -14.33
C ARG A 240 11.65 15.90 -15.17
N PHE A 241 11.95 14.74 -14.60
CA PHE A 241 11.75 13.46 -15.27
C PHE A 241 10.27 13.25 -15.60
N VAL A 242 9.36 13.51 -14.66
CA VAL A 242 7.92 13.46 -14.90
C VAL A 242 7.52 14.44 -16.01
N SER A 243 7.92 15.70 -15.92
CA SER A 243 7.58 16.73 -16.92
C SER A 243 8.16 16.45 -18.31
N SER A 244 9.22 15.65 -18.42
CA SER A 244 9.77 15.25 -19.73
C SER A 244 8.88 14.30 -20.51
N HIS A 245 7.82 13.77 -19.88
CA HIS A 245 6.78 12.97 -20.54
C HIS A 245 5.59 13.83 -21.04
N ASN A 246 5.67 15.16 -20.91
CA ASN A 246 4.67 16.07 -21.48
C ASN A 246 4.54 15.82 -22.99
N GLY A 247 3.29 15.78 -23.46
CA GLY A 247 2.97 15.47 -24.86
C GLY A 247 2.79 13.98 -25.16
N ALA A 248 3.26 13.08 -24.27
CA ALA A 248 2.98 11.65 -24.36
C ALA A 248 1.74 11.23 -23.54
N PHE A 249 1.40 12.00 -22.52
CA PHE A 249 0.26 11.75 -21.63
C PHE A 249 -0.58 13.01 -21.45
N GLU A 250 -1.89 12.84 -21.27
CA GLU A 250 -2.82 13.93 -21.03
C GLU A 250 -2.79 14.38 -19.57
N THR A 251 -2.65 13.42 -18.65
CA THR A 251 -2.69 13.66 -17.20
C THR A 251 -1.52 13.01 -16.46
N PHE A 252 -1.16 13.65 -15.35
CA PHE A 252 -0.23 13.15 -14.35
C PHE A 252 -0.98 12.96 -13.04
N GLU A 253 -0.87 11.77 -12.46
CA GLU A 253 -1.63 11.39 -11.28
C GLU A 253 -0.67 10.97 -10.15
N TYR A 254 -0.95 11.44 -8.93
CA TYR A 254 -0.23 11.06 -7.73
C TYR A 254 -1.17 11.06 -6.54
N SER A 255 -1.04 10.06 -5.69
CA SER A 255 -1.77 10.01 -4.42
C SER A 255 -0.83 9.74 -3.27
N CYS A 256 -0.91 10.57 -2.23
CA CYS A 256 -0.09 10.46 -1.03
C CYS A 256 -0.92 10.61 0.24
N GLY A 257 -0.32 10.30 1.39
CA GLY A 257 -0.88 10.68 2.68
C GLY A 257 -0.84 12.19 2.88
N TYR A 258 -1.78 12.71 3.68
CA TYR A 258 -1.75 14.11 4.11
C TYR A 258 -0.64 14.28 5.15
N GLY A 259 0.46 14.88 4.76
CA GLY A 259 1.62 15.00 5.65
C GLY A 259 2.50 16.22 5.44
N GLY A 260 2.13 17.08 4.53
CA GLY A 260 2.89 18.26 4.17
C GLY A 260 2.54 18.66 2.75
N ASN A 261 1.94 19.83 2.58
CA ASN A 261 1.56 20.35 1.28
C ASN A 261 2.71 21.13 0.63
N ASP A 262 3.95 20.78 0.96
CA ASP A 262 5.13 21.53 0.53
C ASP A 262 5.29 21.55 -0.99
N GLN A 263 4.69 20.58 -1.70
CA GLN A 263 4.69 20.57 -3.16
C GLN A 263 3.64 21.49 -3.78
N ASN A 264 2.64 21.94 -3.03
CA ASN A 264 1.56 22.78 -3.55
C ASN A 264 2.06 24.14 -4.04
N TYR A 265 3.16 24.66 -3.48
CA TYR A 265 3.76 25.90 -3.93
C TYR A 265 4.32 25.87 -5.35
N LEU A 266 4.54 24.68 -5.91
CA LEU A 266 4.97 24.49 -7.29
C LEU A 266 3.83 24.59 -8.30
N LEU A 267 2.59 24.53 -7.84
CA LEU A 267 1.40 24.51 -8.67
C LEU A 267 0.78 25.90 -8.72
N GLU A 268 0.41 26.36 -9.92
CA GLU A 268 -0.28 27.64 -10.10
C GLU A 268 -1.67 27.62 -9.45
N ASN A 269 -2.37 26.48 -9.55
CA ASN A 269 -3.69 26.25 -8.94
C ASN A 269 -3.68 24.91 -8.21
N PRO A 270 -3.25 24.85 -6.93
CA PRO A 270 -3.08 23.59 -6.21
C PRO A 270 -4.39 22.90 -5.80
N PHE A 271 -5.51 23.60 -5.83
CA PHE A 271 -6.82 23.07 -5.47
C PHE A 271 -7.79 23.22 -6.63
N ALA A 272 -8.58 22.13 -6.87
CA ALA A 272 -9.70 22.23 -7.80
C ALA A 272 -10.77 23.14 -7.19
N SER A 273 -11.27 24.07 -7.98
CA SER A 273 -12.40 24.95 -7.66
C SER A 273 -13.73 24.28 -7.99
#